data_4e407c4e1071171e4d0b1c12a9946d95
#
_entry.id   4e407c4e1071171e4d0b1c12a9946d95
#
_cell.length_a   1.000
_cell.length_b   1.000
_cell.length_c   1.000
_cell.angle_alpha   90.00
_cell.angle_beta   90.00
_cell.angle_gamma   90.00
#
_symmetry.space_group_name_H-M   'P 1'
#
loop_
_entity.id
_entity.type
_entity.pdbx_description
1 polymer ?
#
loop_
_entity_poly.entity_id
_entity_poly.type
_entity_poly.pdbx_seq_one_letter_code
_entity_poly.pdbx_strand_id
1 'polypeptide(L)'
;MVEEQLIPRGITDPATLQAMRTVPRHLFVDDAMASCAYGDYPLPIGAGQTISQPYIVALMTQSLQLQGHERVLEIGTGSGYQAAILSRICEKVFTIERIDSLLVRARKTFDRLHYHNIISRIDDGTAGWPSEAPFDGILVTAGGPKIPEPLIEQLADPGRMVIPVGDQYLQELQLLEKRDGAVSVSTIEFVRFVSLIGAHGWAN
;
A
#
# COMPACT_ATOMS: atom_id res chain seq x y z
N MET A 1 16.82 -10.42 3.34
CA MET A 1 15.75 -9.79 2.53
C MET A 1 16.25 -8.49 1.89
N VAL A 2 16.56 -7.42 2.65
CA VAL A 2 16.91 -6.12 2.04
C VAL A 2 18.14 -6.20 1.15
N GLU A 3 19.27 -6.69 1.68
CA GLU A 3 20.56 -6.73 0.98
C GLU A 3 20.58 -7.69 -0.24
N GLU A 4 19.83 -8.79 -0.16
CA GLU A 4 19.89 -9.87 -1.15
C GLU A 4 18.74 -9.83 -2.17
N GLN A 5 17.60 -9.22 -1.81
CA GLN A 5 16.38 -9.28 -2.62
C GLN A 5 15.92 -7.92 -3.13
N LEU A 6 16.15 -6.81 -2.37
CA LEU A 6 15.63 -5.50 -2.73
C LEU A 6 16.68 -4.64 -3.44
N ILE A 7 17.85 -4.44 -2.83
CA ILE A 7 18.92 -3.59 -3.40
C ILE A 7 19.36 -4.06 -4.79
N PRO A 8 19.60 -5.36 -5.03
CA PRO A 8 20.01 -5.85 -6.36
C PRO A 8 18.94 -5.66 -7.45
N ARG A 9 17.68 -5.44 -7.05
CA ARG A 9 16.55 -5.19 -7.96
C ARG A 9 16.19 -3.70 -8.10
N GLY A 10 17.09 -2.80 -7.68
CA GLY A 10 16.93 -1.37 -7.91
C GLY A 10 16.13 -0.62 -6.84
N ILE A 11 15.90 -1.19 -5.66
CA ILE A 11 15.40 -0.42 -4.53
C ILE A 11 16.58 0.35 -3.94
N THR A 12 16.54 1.67 -4.05
CA THR A 12 17.65 2.56 -3.70
C THR A 12 17.27 3.65 -2.69
N ASP A 13 15.97 3.91 -2.50
CA ASP A 13 15.51 4.94 -1.56
C ASP A 13 15.89 4.58 -0.11
N PRO A 14 16.71 5.42 0.57
CA PRO A 14 17.23 5.10 1.91
C PRO A 14 16.12 4.96 2.96
N ALA A 15 15.06 5.78 2.87
CA ALA A 15 13.95 5.74 3.82
C ALA A 15 13.15 4.44 3.69
N THR A 16 12.85 4.02 2.45
CA THR A 16 12.22 2.73 2.14
C THR A 16 13.07 1.57 2.65
N LEU A 17 14.36 1.54 2.30
CA LEU A 17 15.27 0.48 2.75
C LEU A 17 15.37 0.40 4.28
N GLN A 18 15.41 1.54 4.98
CA GLN A 18 15.43 1.58 6.44
C GLN A 18 14.13 1.07 7.04
N ALA A 19 12.97 1.45 6.49
CA ALA A 19 11.66 0.92 6.92
C ALA A 19 11.58 -0.60 6.72
N MET A 20 12.02 -1.10 5.56
CA MET A 20 12.03 -2.54 5.24
C MET A 20 12.98 -3.36 6.15
N ARG A 21 14.05 -2.74 6.69
CA ARG A 21 14.94 -3.38 7.68
C ARG A 21 14.34 -3.44 9.08
N THR A 22 13.55 -2.43 9.46
CA THR A 22 13.12 -2.23 10.85
C THR A 22 11.72 -2.77 11.15
N VAL A 23 10.83 -2.80 10.17
CA VAL A 23 9.47 -3.33 10.37
C VAL A 23 9.50 -4.87 10.37
N PRO A 24 9.11 -5.53 11.49
CA PRO A 24 9.23 -6.98 11.64
C PRO A 24 8.13 -7.72 10.85
N ARG A 25 8.35 -7.98 9.56
CA ARG A 25 7.37 -8.55 8.65
C ARG A 25 6.72 -9.84 9.16
N HIS A 26 7.47 -10.68 9.88
CA HIS A 26 6.96 -11.93 10.45
C HIS A 26 5.82 -11.74 11.48
N LEU A 27 5.64 -10.53 12.01
CA LEU A 27 4.53 -10.22 12.92
C LEU A 27 3.23 -9.80 12.19
N PHE A 28 3.26 -9.74 10.86
CA PHE A 28 2.12 -9.40 10.00
C PHE A 28 1.58 -10.60 9.22
N VAL A 29 2.06 -11.79 9.51
CA VAL A 29 1.58 -13.07 8.99
C VAL A 29 1.17 -13.99 10.13
N ASP A 30 0.48 -15.08 9.82
CA ASP A 30 0.16 -16.09 10.82
C ASP A 30 1.44 -16.79 11.31
N ASP A 31 1.48 -17.23 12.57
CA ASP A 31 2.66 -17.84 13.19
C ASP A 31 3.23 -19.01 12.36
N ALA A 32 2.35 -19.79 11.72
CA ALA A 32 2.75 -20.88 10.83
C ALA A 32 3.56 -20.41 9.61
N MET A 33 3.42 -19.15 9.21
CA MET A 33 4.12 -18.53 8.06
C MET A 33 5.32 -17.67 8.48
N ALA A 34 5.58 -17.51 9.78
CA ALA A 34 6.61 -16.60 10.29
C ALA A 34 8.02 -16.93 9.74
N SER A 35 8.35 -18.22 9.60
CA SER A 35 9.64 -18.67 9.05
C SER A 35 9.82 -18.33 7.55
N CYS A 36 8.71 -18.17 6.81
CA CYS A 36 8.69 -17.84 5.39
C CYS A 36 8.52 -16.33 5.12
N ALA A 37 8.28 -15.54 6.17
CA ALA A 37 7.86 -14.13 6.04
C ALA A 37 8.84 -13.24 5.25
N TYR A 38 10.10 -13.57 5.25
CA TYR A 38 11.16 -12.79 4.57
C TYR A 38 11.55 -13.32 3.19
N GLY A 39 10.83 -14.33 2.67
CA GLY A 39 10.94 -14.76 1.28
C GLY A 39 10.31 -13.74 0.32
N ASP A 40 10.86 -13.60 -0.89
CA ASP A 40 10.40 -12.61 -1.87
C ASP A 40 9.18 -13.09 -2.66
N TYR A 41 8.11 -13.40 -1.95
CA TYR A 41 6.82 -13.85 -2.50
C TYR A 41 5.67 -13.42 -1.59
N PRO A 42 4.44 -13.35 -2.12
CA PRO A 42 3.25 -13.07 -1.30
C PRO A 42 2.91 -14.27 -0.40
N LEU A 43 2.29 -14.00 0.77
CA LEU A 43 1.82 -15.02 1.69
C LEU A 43 0.33 -14.82 2.02
N PRO A 44 -0.45 -15.89 2.24
CA PRO A 44 -1.85 -15.77 2.63
C PRO A 44 -1.99 -15.15 4.02
N ILE A 45 -3.01 -14.31 4.19
CA ILE A 45 -3.37 -13.66 5.47
C ILE A 45 -4.82 -13.96 5.88
N GLY A 46 -5.48 -14.90 5.24
CA GLY A 46 -6.89 -15.23 5.43
C GLY A 46 -7.83 -14.39 4.55
N ALA A 47 -9.12 -14.70 4.58
CA ALA A 47 -10.16 -14.05 3.79
C ALA A 47 -9.86 -13.95 2.28
N GLY A 48 -9.09 -14.89 1.71
CA GLY A 48 -8.67 -14.86 0.32
C GLY A 48 -7.65 -13.75 -0.03
N GLN A 49 -7.07 -13.09 0.99
CA GLN A 49 -6.13 -12.00 0.81
C GLN A 49 -4.69 -12.42 1.10
N THR A 50 -3.73 -11.59 0.66
CA THR A 50 -2.30 -11.85 0.85
C THR A 50 -1.57 -10.61 1.37
N ILE A 51 -0.49 -10.81 2.12
CA ILE A 51 0.55 -9.81 2.28
C ILE A 51 1.40 -9.80 1.01
N SER A 52 1.60 -8.64 0.42
CA SER A 52 2.34 -8.51 -0.85
C SER A 52 3.81 -8.94 -0.71
N GLN A 53 4.40 -9.37 -1.83
CA GLN A 53 5.83 -9.66 -1.97
C GLN A 53 6.67 -8.47 -1.46
N PRO A 54 7.75 -8.71 -0.67
CA PRO A 54 8.60 -7.63 -0.15
C PRO A 54 9.10 -6.66 -1.20
N TYR A 55 9.53 -7.15 -2.36
CA TYR A 55 9.98 -6.30 -3.46
C TYR A 55 8.88 -5.32 -3.94
N ILE A 56 7.66 -5.80 -4.10
CA ILE A 56 6.53 -4.97 -4.55
C ILE A 56 6.19 -3.91 -3.50
N VAL A 57 6.17 -4.26 -2.21
CA VAL A 57 6.00 -3.30 -1.11
C VAL A 57 7.05 -2.19 -1.19
N ALA A 58 8.32 -2.54 -1.37
CA ALA A 58 9.42 -1.58 -1.46
C ALA A 58 9.33 -0.72 -2.73
N LEU A 59 9.03 -1.33 -3.89
CA LEU A 59 8.89 -0.63 -5.16
C LEU A 59 7.76 0.40 -5.12
N MET A 60 6.58 0.01 -4.61
CA MET A 60 5.44 0.92 -4.46
C MET A 60 5.77 2.07 -3.50
N THR A 61 6.44 1.77 -2.39
CA THR A 61 6.82 2.78 -1.38
C THR A 61 7.81 3.78 -1.95
N GLN A 62 8.92 3.35 -2.56
CA GLN A 62 9.91 4.28 -3.12
C GLN A 62 9.35 5.12 -4.27
N SER A 63 8.36 4.60 -5.02
CA SER A 63 7.73 5.34 -6.13
C SER A 63 6.93 6.55 -5.66
N LEU A 64 6.49 6.59 -4.41
CA LEU A 64 5.84 7.77 -3.82
C LEU A 64 6.85 8.90 -3.53
N GLN A 65 8.15 8.63 -3.42
CA GLN A 65 9.22 9.61 -3.14
C GLN A 65 8.97 10.45 -1.88
N LEU A 66 8.56 9.79 -0.79
CA LEU A 66 8.24 10.46 0.48
C LEU A 66 9.47 11.11 1.14
N GLN A 67 9.27 12.27 1.77
CA GLN A 67 10.31 13.09 2.41
C GLN A 67 10.14 13.20 3.94
N GLY A 68 9.07 12.63 4.51
CA GLY A 68 8.85 12.56 5.97
C GLY A 68 7.66 13.37 6.50
N HIS A 69 7.12 14.29 5.74
CA HIS A 69 6.04 15.20 6.18
C HIS A 69 4.68 14.89 5.54
N GLU A 70 4.61 13.85 4.74
CA GLU A 70 3.43 13.55 3.92
C GLU A 70 2.30 12.93 4.74
N ARG A 71 1.08 13.20 4.28
CA ARG A 71 -0.15 12.49 4.61
C ARG A 71 -0.44 11.47 3.51
N VAL A 72 -0.35 10.20 3.84
CA VAL A 72 -0.49 9.11 2.85
C VAL A 72 -1.77 8.34 3.08
N LEU A 73 -2.54 8.10 1.99
CA LEU A 73 -3.69 7.21 1.99
C LEU A 73 -3.30 5.85 1.42
N GLU A 74 -3.56 4.80 2.17
CA GLU A 74 -3.48 3.41 1.71
C GLU A 74 -4.88 2.83 1.50
N ILE A 75 -5.11 2.18 0.38
CA ILE A 75 -6.33 1.42 0.08
C ILE A 75 -6.02 -0.06 0.12
N GLY A 76 -6.63 -0.78 1.08
CA GLY A 76 -6.37 -2.20 1.35
C GLY A 76 -5.36 -2.41 2.47
N THR A 77 -5.78 -2.23 3.73
CA THR A 77 -4.91 -2.45 4.90
C THR A 77 -4.34 -3.87 4.96
N GLY A 78 -5.17 -4.87 4.65
CA GLY A 78 -4.79 -6.27 4.68
C GLY A 78 -4.18 -6.70 6.01
N SER A 79 -2.91 -7.11 5.98
CA SER A 79 -2.14 -7.44 7.20
C SER A 79 -1.72 -6.22 8.01
N GLY A 80 -1.71 -5.03 7.40
CA GLY A 80 -1.14 -3.80 7.97
C GLY A 80 0.35 -3.59 7.67
N TYR A 81 1.00 -4.49 6.94
CA TYR A 81 2.45 -4.40 6.71
C TYR A 81 2.84 -3.17 5.88
N GLN A 82 2.11 -2.90 4.77
CA GLN A 82 2.37 -1.72 3.94
C GLN A 82 2.13 -0.42 4.72
N ALA A 83 1.03 -0.34 5.49
CA ALA A 83 0.79 0.80 6.39
C ALA A 83 1.93 0.99 7.40
N ALA A 84 2.44 -0.11 7.99
CA ALA A 84 3.56 -0.05 8.93
C ALA A 84 4.87 0.43 8.27
N ILE A 85 5.14 0.03 7.02
CA ILE A 85 6.28 0.56 6.25
C ILE A 85 6.12 2.06 6.01
N LEU A 86 4.97 2.51 5.52
CA LEU A 86 4.68 3.93 5.27
C LEU A 86 4.80 4.75 6.56
N SER A 87 4.31 4.24 7.68
CA SER A 87 4.33 4.92 8.98
C SER A 87 5.74 5.22 9.52
N ARG A 88 6.75 4.53 9.01
CA ARG A 88 8.17 4.79 9.37
C ARG A 88 8.82 5.86 8.52
N ILE A 89 8.11 6.33 7.48
CA ILE A 89 8.66 7.24 6.47
C ILE A 89 7.90 8.57 6.47
N CYS A 90 6.57 8.55 6.52
CA CYS A 90 5.73 9.75 6.41
C CYS A 90 5.17 10.21 7.76
N GLU A 91 4.59 11.41 7.81
CA GLU A 91 4.01 11.97 9.03
C GLU A 91 2.80 11.15 9.49
N LYS A 92 1.88 10.83 8.58
CA LYS A 92 0.63 10.17 8.91
C LYS A 92 0.15 9.24 7.81
N VAL A 93 -0.31 8.06 8.20
CA VAL A 93 -0.94 7.07 7.31
C VAL A 93 -2.42 6.98 7.62
N PHE A 94 -3.24 7.12 6.59
CA PHE A 94 -4.66 6.78 6.60
C PHE A 94 -4.81 5.48 5.83
N THR A 95 -5.50 4.49 6.39
CA THR A 95 -5.68 3.21 5.71
C THR A 95 -7.11 2.74 5.77
N ILE A 96 -7.63 2.25 4.64
CA ILE A 96 -9.00 1.77 4.49
C ILE A 96 -8.98 0.28 4.17
N GLU A 97 -9.81 -0.47 4.89
CA GLU A 97 -10.03 -1.90 4.65
C GLU A 97 -11.53 -2.18 4.54
N ARG A 98 -11.92 -3.07 3.63
CA ARG A 98 -13.31 -3.52 3.47
C ARG A 98 -13.66 -4.76 4.28
N ILE A 99 -12.65 -5.52 4.72
CA ILE A 99 -12.82 -6.78 5.45
C ILE A 99 -12.54 -6.55 6.94
N ASP A 100 -13.59 -6.50 7.75
CA ASP A 100 -13.53 -6.18 9.18
C ASP A 100 -12.52 -7.05 9.94
N SER A 101 -12.53 -8.36 9.72
CA SER A 101 -11.65 -9.30 10.42
C SER A 101 -10.15 -9.03 10.15
N LEU A 102 -9.79 -8.52 8.97
CA LEU A 102 -8.43 -8.12 8.63
C LEU A 102 -8.06 -6.82 9.36
N LEU A 103 -8.93 -5.82 9.32
CA LEU A 103 -8.66 -4.56 10.00
C LEU A 103 -8.52 -4.71 11.51
N VAL A 104 -9.38 -5.51 12.13
CA VAL A 104 -9.28 -5.81 13.57
C VAL A 104 -7.93 -6.43 13.91
N ARG A 105 -7.43 -7.33 13.07
CA ARG A 105 -6.14 -7.98 13.25
C ARG A 105 -4.97 -7.01 13.03
N ALA A 106 -5.04 -6.18 11.99
CA ALA A 106 -4.05 -5.16 11.70
C ALA A 106 -3.93 -4.14 12.85
N ARG A 107 -5.07 -3.64 13.38
CA ARG A 107 -5.09 -2.72 14.55
C ARG A 107 -4.39 -3.30 15.78
N LYS A 108 -4.66 -4.57 16.11
CA LYS A 108 -3.95 -5.24 17.22
C LYS A 108 -2.44 -5.29 17.01
N THR A 109 -2.01 -5.47 15.76
CA THR A 109 -0.58 -5.46 15.43
C THR A 109 0.00 -4.05 15.52
N PHE A 110 -0.72 -3.02 15.06
CA PHE A 110 -0.31 -1.62 15.20
C PHE A 110 -0.16 -1.22 16.67
N ASP A 111 -1.14 -1.55 17.52
CA ASP A 111 -1.10 -1.27 18.96
C ASP A 111 0.08 -1.98 19.62
N ARG A 112 0.28 -3.27 19.35
CA ARG A 112 1.39 -4.06 19.88
C ARG A 112 2.77 -3.52 19.50
N LEU A 113 2.90 -2.97 18.29
CA LEU A 113 4.16 -2.44 17.75
C LEU A 113 4.29 -0.92 17.89
N HIS A 114 3.33 -0.27 18.56
CA HIS A 114 3.32 1.17 18.86
C HIS A 114 3.37 2.05 17.61
N TYR A 115 2.61 1.71 16.54
CA TYR A 115 2.41 2.56 15.38
C TYR A 115 1.28 3.58 15.63
N HIS A 116 1.62 4.74 16.21
CA HIS A 116 0.63 5.74 16.65
C HIS A 116 0.19 6.72 15.56
N ASN A 117 0.87 6.74 14.42
CA ASN A 117 0.57 7.62 13.29
C ASN A 117 -0.24 6.94 12.18
N ILE A 118 -0.79 5.74 12.43
CA ILE A 118 -1.69 5.04 11.51
C ILE A 118 -3.14 5.22 11.98
N ILE A 119 -3.97 5.84 11.13
CA ILE A 119 -5.41 5.97 11.32
C ILE A 119 -6.11 5.03 10.34
N SER A 120 -6.98 4.18 10.85
CA SER A 120 -7.61 3.15 10.03
C SER A 120 -9.12 3.14 10.16
N ARG A 121 -9.85 2.81 9.06
CA ARG A 121 -11.30 2.64 9.08
C ARG A 121 -11.77 1.49 8.19
N ILE A 122 -12.98 0.96 8.51
CA ILE A 122 -13.74 0.08 7.63
C ILE A 122 -14.55 0.94 6.67
N ASP A 123 -14.30 0.76 5.36
CA ASP A 123 -15.08 1.42 4.31
C ASP A 123 -14.78 0.85 2.92
N ASP A 124 -15.49 1.34 1.90
CA ASP A 124 -15.15 1.17 0.50
C ASP A 124 -13.95 2.05 0.13
N GLY A 125 -12.77 1.44 0.02
CA GLY A 125 -11.54 2.15 -0.31
C GLY A 125 -11.55 2.83 -1.69
N THR A 126 -12.40 2.39 -2.62
CA THR A 126 -12.48 3.00 -3.96
C THR A 126 -13.05 4.42 -3.94
N ALA A 127 -13.76 4.78 -2.88
CA ALA A 127 -14.25 6.15 -2.62
C ALA A 127 -13.21 7.04 -1.92
N GLY A 128 -12.10 6.47 -1.45
CA GLY A 128 -11.08 7.18 -0.69
C GLY A 128 -11.56 7.62 0.70
N TRP A 129 -11.00 8.74 1.18
CA TRP A 129 -11.34 9.33 2.48
C TRP A 129 -11.50 10.85 2.37
N PRO A 130 -12.63 11.34 1.80
CA PRO A 130 -12.80 12.76 1.47
C PRO A 130 -12.62 13.73 2.65
N SER A 131 -13.03 13.34 3.88
CA SER A 131 -12.91 14.23 5.06
C SER A 131 -11.47 14.43 5.53
N GLU A 132 -10.53 13.61 5.07
CA GLU A 132 -9.10 13.68 5.39
C GLU A 132 -8.25 14.18 4.22
N ALA A 133 -8.84 14.35 3.04
CA ALA A 133 -8.15 14.85 1.85
C ALA A 133 -7.69 16.33 2.06
N PRO A 134 -6.66 16.79 1.32
CA PRO A 134 -5.90 16.06 0.31
C PRO A 134 -4.80 15.15 0.91
N PHE A 135 -4.32 14.19 0.09
CA PHE A 135 -3.21 13.30 0.43
C PHE A 135 -2.02 13.54 -0.50
N ASP A 136 -0.83 13.66 0.05
CA ASP A 136 0.42 13.86 -0.71
C ASP A 136 0.80 12.58 -1.48
N GLY A 137 0.46 11.42 -0.91
CA GLY A 137 0.65 10.12 -1.53
C GLY A 137 -0.60 9.24 -1.40
N ILE A 138 -0.92 8.46 -2.45
CA ILE A 138 -1.96 7.42 -2.40
C ILE A 138 -1.35 6.11 -2.87
N LEU A 139 -1.53 5.03 -2.10
CA LEU A 139 -1.02 3.71 -2.42
C LEU A 139 -2.16 2.69 -2.38
N VAL A 140 -2.43 2.03 -3.51
CA VAL A 140 -3.53 1.07 -3.63
C VAL A 140 -2.97 -0.35 -3.72
N THR A 141 -3.33 -1.21 -2.77
CA THR A 141 -2.81 -2.58 -2.64
C THR A 141 -3.75 -3.64 -3.24
N ALA A 142 -4.62 -3.22 -4.16
CA ALA A 142 -5.55 -4.09 -4.88
C ALA A 142 -5.69 -3.62 -6.34
N GLY A 143 -5.89 -4.54 -7.28
CA GLY A 143 -5.96 -4.24 -8.72
C GLY A 143 -7.37 -3.86 -9.18
N GLY A 144 -7.51 -2.69 -9.79
CA GLY A 144 -8.76 -2.20 -10.37
C GLY A 144 -8.81 -2.25 -11.89
N PRO A 145 -10.02 -2.18 -12.49
CA PRO A 145 -10.16 -2.11 -13.96
C PRO A 145 -9.72 -0.75 -14.53
N LYS A 146 -9.68 0.26 -13.69
CA LYS A 146 -9.26 1.63 -13.98
C LYS A 146 -8.88 2.35 -12.68
N ILE A 147 -8.25 3.51 -12.78
CA ILE A 147 -7.98 4.39 -11.64
C ILE A 147 -9.32 4.99 -11.16
N PRO A 148 -9.71 4.83 -9.88
CA PRO A 148 -10.91 5.47 -9.35
C PRO A 148 -10.80 7.00 -9.34
N GLU A 149 -11.75 7.69 -9.96
CA GLU A 149 -11.76 9.17 -10.02
C GLU A 149 -11.71 9.84 -8.64
N PRO A 150 -12.45 9.34 -7.60
CA PRO A 150 -12.38 9.93 -6.26
C PRO A 150 -10.98 9.94 -5.66
N LEU A 151 -10.09 9.00 -6.03
CA LEU A 151 -8.71 9.00 -5.54
C LEU A 151 -7.87 10.08 -6.23
N ILE A 152 -8.10 10.35 -7.53
CA ILE A 152 -7.43 11.44 -8.26
C ILE A 152 -7.83 12.80 -7.69
N GLU A 153 -9.12 12.97 -7.38
CA GLU A 153 -9.65 14.20 -6.78
C GLU A 153 -9.05 14.47 -5.40
N GLN A 154 -8.81 13.40 -4.60
CA GLN A 154 -8.24 13.49 -3.25
C GLN A 154 -6.72 13.56 -3.23
N LEU A 155 -6.04 13.38 -4.36
CA LEU A 155 -4.60 13.53 -4.47
C LEU A 155 -4.21 15.01 -4.44
N ALA A 156 -3.25 15.37 -3.60
CA ALA A 156 -2.68 16.72 -3.52
C ALA A 156 -2.03 17.15 -4.84
N ASP A 157 -1.71 18.42 -4.94
CA ASP A 157 -0.95 18.98 -6.05
C ASP A 157 0.19 19.84 -5.49
N PRO A 158 1.46 19.37 -5.57
CA PRO A 158 1.90 18.11 -6.18
C PRO A 158 1.52 16.87 -5.35
N GLY A 159 1.31 15.72 -6.02
CA GLY A 159 1.01 14.45 -5.36
C GLY A 159 1.30 13.25 -6.25
N ARG A 160 1.45 12.07 -5.63
CA ARG A 160 1.76 10.81 -6.32
C ARG A 160 0.83 9.69 -5.89
N MET A 161 0.38 8.89 -6.85
CA MET A 161 -0.42 7.70 -6.59
C MET A 161 0.23 6.49 -7.26
N VAL A 162 0.29 5.36 -6.52
CA VAL A 162 0.70 4.07 -7.06
C VAL A 162 -0.47 3.10 -6.97
N ILE A 163 -0.87 2.53 -8.10
CA ILE A 163 -2.06 1.68 -8.21
C ILE A 163 -1.89 0.60 -9.27
N PRO A 164 -2.26 -0.66 -9.00
CA PRO A 164 -2.37 -1.71 -10.03
C PRO A 164 -3.64 -1.53 -10.87
N VAL A 165 -3.51 -1.45 -12.18
CA VAL A 165 -4.64 -1.29 -13.13
C VAL A 165 -4.56 -2.34 -14.24
N GLY A 166 -5.66 -3.05 -14.49
CA GLY A 166 -5.72 -4.08 -15.52
C GLY A 166 -6.89 -5.03 -15.32
N ASP A 167 -6.77 -6.24 -15.82
CA ASP A 167 -7.75 -7.29 -15.59
C ASP A 167 -7.49 -8.06 -14.27
N GLN A 168 -8.27 -9.10 -14.00
CA GLN A 168 -8.13 -9.91 -12.78
C GLN A 168 -6.90 -10.83 -12.76
N TYR A 169 -6.17 -10.94 -13.87
CA TYR A 169 -5.04 -11.86 -14.04
C TYR A 169 -3.71 -11.13 -14.14
N LEU A 170 -3.70 -9.95 -14.78
CA LEU A 170 -2.51 -9.14 -15.03
C LEU A 170 -2.85 -7.66 -14.87
N GLN A 171 -2.06 -6.95 -14.08
CA GLN A 171 -2.17 -5.51 -13.93
C GLN A 171 -0.83 -4.84 -14.25
N GLU A 172 -0.91 -3.62 -14.78
CA GLU A 172 0.18 -2.67 -14.78
C GLU A 172 0.21 -1.92 -13.45
N LEU A 173 1.32 -1.99 -12.74
CA LEU A 173 1.55 -1.10 -11.61
C LEU A 173 1.83 0.29 -12.15
N GLN A 174 0.87 1.19 -12.01
CA GLN A 174 0.93 2.54 -12.55
C GLN A 174 1.34 3.56 -11.48
N LEU A 175 2.22 4.47 -11.87
CA LEU A 175 2.51 5.71 -11.16
C LEU A 175 1.73 6.85 -11.82
N LEU A 176 0.85 7.47 -11.07
CA LEU A 176 0.18 8.71 -11.43
C LEU A 176 0.85 9.86 -10.67
N GLU A 177 1.25 10.88 -11.39
CA GLU A 177 1.79 12.13 -10.84
C GLU A 177 0.86 13.27 -11.19
N LYS A 178 0.47 14.04 -10.17
CA LYS A 178 -0.32 15.27 -10.32
C LYS A 178 0.59 16.46 -10.03
N ARG A 179 0.68 17.39 -10.97
CA ARG A 179 1.48 18.62 -10.82
C ARG A 179 0.88 19.74 -11.66
N ASP A 180 0.69 20.92 -11.04
CA ASP A 180 0.15 22.13 -11.68
C ASP A 180 -1.20 21.86 -12.39
N GLY A 181 -2.06 21.05 -11.78
CA GLY A 181 -3.35 20.62 -12.32
C GLY A 181 -3.27 19.55 -13.41
N ALA A 182 -2.09 19.23 -13.91
CA ALA A 182 -1.91 18.18 -14.91
C ALA A 182 -1.69 16.81 -14.24
N VAL A 183 -2.20 15.76 -14.89
CA VAL A 183 -2.03 14.37 -14.47
C VAL A 183 -1.27 13.62 -15.55
N SER A 184 -0.19 12.94 -15.15
CA SER A 184 0.55 12.01 -16.00
C SER A 184 0.53 10.61 -15.40
N VAL A 185 0.52 9.58 -16.25
CA VAL A 185 0.52 8.18 -15.84
C VAL A 185 1.63 7.43 -16.55
N SER A 186 2.40 6.64 -15.82
CA SER A 186 3.43 5.75 -16.36
C SER A 186 3.36 4.37 -15.73
N THR A 187 3.73 3.34 -16.49
CA THR A 187 3.82 1.96 -15.99
C THR A 187 5.19 1.72 -15.36
N ILE A 188 5.20 1.18 -14.13
CA ILE A 188 6.42 0.86 -13.39
C ILE A 188 6.79 -0.62 -13.56
N GLU A 189 5.82 -1.53 -13.45
CA GLU A 189 6.02 -2.98 -13.39
C GLU A 189 4.73 -3.71 -13.78
N PHE A 190 4.83 -4.99 -14.17
CA PHE A 190 3.68 -5.87 -14.30
C PHE A 190 3.49 -6.70 -13.05
N VAL A 191 2.27 -6.73 -12.53
CA VAL A 191 1.95 -7.31 -11.22
C VAL A 191 0.66 -8.13 -11.25
N ARG A 192 0.44 -8.89 -10.17
CA ARG A 192 -0.82 -9.55 -9.90
C ARG A 192 -1.25 -9.28 -8.47
N PHE A 193 -2.29 -8.50 -8.32
CA PHE A 193 -2.95 -8.20 -7.05
C PHE A 193 -4.33 -8.86 -6.96
N VAL A 194 -4.84 -8.93 -5.74
CA VAL A 194 -6.26 -9.21 -5.47
C VAL A 194 -7.14 -8.11 -6.04
N SER A 195 -8.41 -8.41 -6.32
CA SER A 195 -9.32 -7.44 -6.94
C SER A 195 -9.64 -6.27 -6.00
N LEU A 196 -9.57 -5.06 -6.52
CA LEU A 196 -10.08 -3.84 -5.87
C LEU A 196 -11.60 -3.84 -6.01
N ILE A 197 -12.28 -4.24 -4.94
CA ILE A 197 -13.75 -4.35 -4.88
C ILE A 197 -14.35 -3.09 -4.29
N GLY A 198 -15.35 -2.51 -4.95
CA GLY A 198 -16.07 -1.33 -4.47
C GLY A 198 -16.81 -0.60 -5.57
N ALA A 199 -17.43 0.53 -5.23
CA ALA A 199 -18.27 1.32 -6.15
C ALA A 199 -17.52 1.81 -7.40
N HIS A 200 -16.20 2.06 -7.28
CA HIS A 200 -15.34 2.53 -8.38
C HIS A 200 -14.30 1.47 -8.80
N GLY A 201 -14.45 0.21 -8.36
CA GLY A 201 -13.60 -0.93 -8.69
C GLY A 201 -14.38 -2.06 -9.38
N TRP A 202 -14.02 -3.30 -9.06
CA TRP A 202 -14.79 -4.46 -9.50
C TRP A 202 -16.07 -4.62 -8.67
N ALA A 203 -17.14 -5.11 -9.29
CA ALA A 203 -18.33 -5.57 -8.57
C ALA A 203 -18.00 -6.80 -7.68
N ASN A 204 -18.76 -6.98 -6.60
CA ASN A 204 -18.69 -8.17 -5.75
C ASN A 204 -19.13 -9.43 -6.49
#